data_f029a430327fee59f92fea3f7421b45b
#
_entry.id   f029a430327fee59f92fea3f7421b45b
#
_cell.length_a   1.000
_cell.length_b   1.000
_cell.length_c   1.000
_cell.angle_alpha   90.00
_cell.angle_beta   90.00
_cell.angle_gamma   90.00
#
_symmetry.space_group_name_H-M   'P 1'
#
loop_
_entity.id
_entity.type
_entity.pdbx_description
1 polymer ?
#
loop_
_entity_poly.entity_id
_entity_poly.type
_entity_poly.pdbx_seq_one_letter_code
_entity_poly.pdbx_strand_id
1 'polypeptide(L)'
;TLFRSLFNNDAIGSSREEHNHVKEVLDNILDVSQTVHQETTKTTDLMNQLVQTTESVANSMQEISDATNMTATSIEEQSQMTGTIQNAIEQTSHISEQMVQIAQDSNESIRKNMAAMESLKQQSAMIKDTNHSVTDAMAKLQEKTKEVETIAGSIMAISGQTNLLALNASIESARAGEAGRGFAVVAQQIRQLAEQTKSFTEEITKITNDLNTNANMVVNTINGSIEATEQQGEKILAASETFEQLNKNMEALASQVEEVNHHILGLSESNNKIMENISHLSAVTEEVTANAEQVHTISQNNLDCAEQVKTAVEHIRSTTDEMGTQEG
;
A
#
# COMPACT_ATOMS: atom_id res chain seq x y z
N THR A 1 22.82 133.79 -22.02
CA THR A 1 23.26 132.87 -20.93
C THR A 1 22.10 131.99 -20.46
N LEU A 2 20.85 132.44 -20.62
CA LEU A 2 19.67 131.64 -20.16
C LEU A 2 19.36 130.37 -21.03
N PHE A 3 19.64 130.41 -22.35
CA PHE A 3 19.42 129.25 -23.25
C PHE A 3 20.39 128.07 -23.02
N ARG A 4 21.61 128.35 -22.58
CA ARG A 4 22.61 127.27 -22.27
C ARG A 4 22.35 126.54 -20.98
N SER A 5 21.60 127.16 -20.00
CA SER A 5 21.26 126.52 -18.77
C SER A 5 20.03 125.56 -18.90
N LEU A 6 19.07 125.92 -19.80
CA LEU A 6 17.91 125.09 -20.07
C LEU A 6 18.28 123.79 -20.81
N PHE A 7 19.13 123.90 -21.86
CA PHE A 7 19.61 122.70 -22.59
C PHE A 7 20.52 121.81 -21.76
N ASN A 8 21.27 122.39 -20.80
CA ASN A 8 22.15 121.60 -19.94
C ASN A 8 21.36 120.88 -18.84
N ASN A 9 20.22 121.48 -18.36
CA ASN A 9 19.37 120.83 -17.34
C ASN A 9 18.52 119.71 -17.94
N ASP A 10 17.99 119.82 -19.15
CA ASP A 10 17.23 118.78 -19.83
C ASP A 10 18.16 117.58 -20.22
N ALA A 11 19.39 117.91 -20.70
CA ALA A 11 20.36 116.80 -21.00
C ALA A 11 20.87 116.13 -19.74
N ILE A 12 21.04 116.85 -18.61
CA ILE A 12 21.41 116.25 -17.33
C ILE A 12 20.23 115.50 -16.74
N GLY A 13 18.99 115.95 -16.88
CA GLY A 13 17.79 115.28 -16.48
C GLY A 13 17.60 113.94 -17.22
N SER A 14 17.68 113.99 -18.56
CA SER A 14 17.60 112.85 -19.44
C SER A 14 18.71 111.79 -19.14
N SER A 15 19.93 112.26 -18.94
CA SER A 15 21.05 111.37 -18.58
C SER A 15 20.88 110.70 -17.20
N ARG A 16 20.22 111.40 -16.28
CA ARG A 16 19.94 110.92 -14.95
C ARG A 16 18.78 109.85 -14.93
N GLU A 17 17.78 110.11 -15.78
CA GLU A 17 16.67 109.14 -15.97
C GLU A 17 17.19 107.85 -16.67
N GLU A 18 18.01 107.99 -17.71
CA GLU A 18 18.66 106.88 -18.37
C GLU A 18 19.55 106.06 -17.39
N HIS A 19 20.35 106.79 -16.56
CA HIS A 19 21.19 106.15 -15.55
C HIS A 19 20.36 105.38 -14.47
N ASN A 20 19.28 106.00 -14.03
CA ASN A 20 18.34 105.29 -13.07
C ASN A 20 17.68 104.07 -13.71
N HIS A 21 17.25 104.19 -14.97
CA HIS A 21 16.68 103.02 -15.72
C HIS A 21 17.69 101.93 -15.94
N VAL A 22 18.92 102.24 -16.30
CA VAL A 22 20.02 101.29 -16.43
C VAL A 22 20.29 100.62 -15.09
N LYS A 23 20.28 101.33 -13.97
CA LYS A 23 20.46 100.79 -12.62
C LYS A 23 19.33 99.86 -12.22
N GLU A 24 18.06 100.20 -12.50
CA GLU A 24 16.90 99.37 -12.25
C GLU A 24 16.96 98.10 -13.07
N VAL A 25 17.35 98.11 -14.32
CA VAL A 25 17.57 96.96 -15.21
C VAL A 25 18.69 96.08 -14.66
N LEU A 26 19.79 96.66 -14.19
CA LEU A 26 20.91 95.95 -13.58
C LEU A 26 20.49 95.22 -12.26
N ASP A 27 19.78 95.93 -11.38
CA ASP A 27 19.29 95.36 -10.15
C ASP A 27 18.32 94.15 -10.42
N ASN A 28 17.44 94.27 -11.44
CA ASN A 28 16.58 93.22 -11.90
C ASN A 28 17.37 92.01 -12.48
N ILE A 29 18.40 92.22 -13.25
CA ILE A 29 19.29 91.20 -13.80
C ILE A 29 20.00 90.46 -12.67
N LEU A 30 20.51 91.18 -11.66
CA LEU A 30 21.16 90.55 -10.50
C LEU A 30 20.16 89.67 -9.69
N ASP A 31 18.93 90.12 -9.48
CA ASP A 31 17.90 89.35 -8.78
C ASP A 31 17.53 88.07 -9.57
N VAL A 32 17.33 88.20 -10.88
CA VAL A 32 17.08 87.04 -11.77
C VAL A 32 18.30 86.10 -11.77
N SER A 33 19.52 86.60 -11.84
CA SER A 33 20.76 85.82 -11.78
C SER A 33 20.83 85.01 -10.49
N GLN A 34 20.54 85.65 -9.32
CA GLN A 34 20.55 85.01 -8.04
C GLN A 34 19.44 83.87 -7.92
N THR A 35 18.25 84.19 -8.48
CA THR A 35 17.15 83.20 -8.55
C THR A 35 17.55 81.98 -9.40
N VAL A 36 18.13 82.23 -10.59
CA VAL A 36 18.61 81.18 -11.48
C VAL A 36 19.72 80.36 -10.81
N HIS A 37 20.64 80.99 -10.08
CA HIS A 37 21.65 80.24 -9.33
C HIS A 37 21.07 79.34 -8.24
N GLN A 38 20.07 79.83 -7.51
CA GLN A 38 19.36 78.97 -6.50
C GLN A 38 18.63 77.78 -7.13
N GLU A 39 17.89 78.02 -8.23
CA GLU A 39 17.16 76.97 -8.93
C GLU A 39 18.09 75.93 -9.63
N THR A 40 19.23 76.36 -10.15
CA THR A 40 20.22 75.43 -10.70
C THR A 40 20.90 74.60 -9.65
N THR A 41 21.18 75.13 -8.44
CA THR A 41 21.70 74.40 -7.32
C THR A 41 20.67 73.31 -6.86
N LYS A 42 19.41 73.68 -6.68
CA LYS A 42 18.33 72.78 -6.34
C LYS A 42 18.13 71.67 -7.40
N THR A 43 18.23 72.04 -8.70
CA THR A 43 18.11 71.05 -9.77
C THR A 43 19.31 70.11 -9.76
N THR A 44 20.52 70.56 -9.45
CA THR A 44 21.69 69.65 -9.28
C THR A 44 21.47 68.61 -8.12
N ASP A 45 20.94 69.12 -7.01
CA ASP A 45 20.65 68.25 -5.87
C ASP A 45 19.56 67.16 -6.19
N LEU A 46 18.51 67.56 -6.92
CA LEU A 46 17.48 66.64 -7.41
C LEU A 46 18.05 65.65 -8.40
N MET A 47 18.95 66.04 -9.30
CA MET A 47 19.61 65.11 -10.22
C MET A 47 20.51 64.11 -9.50
N ASN A 48 21.26 64.56 -8.47
CA ASN A 48 22.06 63.65 -7.67
C ASN A 48 21.17 62.60 -6.93
N GLN A 49 20.01 63.01 -6.38
CA GLN A 49 19.03 62.09 -5.79
C GLN A 49 18.45 61.13 -6.84
N LEU A 50 18.13 61.62 -8.05
CA LEU A 50 17.65 60.79 -9.15
C LEU A 50 18.68 59.73 -9.54
N VAL A 51 19.96 60.09 -9.69
CA VAL A 51 21.05 59.13 -9.97
C VAL A 51 21.10 58.05 -8.90
N GLN A 52 21.16 58.43 -7.62
CA GLN A 52 21.22 57.46 -6.51
C GLN A 52 20.01 56.53 -6.48
N THR A 53 18.79 57.04 -6.70
CA THR A 53 17.57 56.23 -6.72
C THR A 53 17.59 55.31 -7.93
N THR A 54 18.02 55.75 -9.09
CA THR A 54 18.08 54.95 -10.31
C THR A 54 19.13 53.85 -10.24
N GLU A 55 20.29 54.09 -9.62
CA GLU A 55 21.28 53.04 -9.32
C GLU A 55 20.71 51.98 -8.36
N SER A 56 19.97 52.40 -7.34
CA SER A 56 19.30 51.48 -6.41
C SER A 56 18.26 50.60 -7.12
N VAL A 57 17.46 51.20 -8.05
CA VAL A 57 16.52 50.47 -8.88
C VAL A 57 17.21 49.46 -9.79
N ALA A 58 18.32 49.88 -10.45
CA ALA A 58 19.09 48.99 -11.33
C ALA A 58 19.65 47.76 -10.55
N ASN A 59 20.19 47.99 -9.34
CA ASN A 59 20.67 46.91 -8.49
C ASN A 59 19.53 45.97 -8.06
N SER A 60 18.37 46.52 -7.69
CA SER A 60 17.19 45.70 -7.35
C SER A 60 16.72 44.86 -8.53
N MET A 61 16.80 45.37 -9.77
CA MET A 61 16.46 44.60 -10.97
C MET A 61 17.43 43.45 -11.21
N GLN A 62 18.73 43.65 -10.91
CA GLN A 62 19.70 42.57 -10.97
C GLN A 62 19.38 41.45 -9.96
N GLU A 63 19.05 41.83 -8.73
CA GLU A 63 18.62 40.84 -7.70
C GLU A 63 17.34 40.08 -8.12
N ILE A 64 16.38 40.78 -8.74
CA ILE A 64 15.17 40.16 -9.29
C ILE A 64 15.54 39.20 -10.43
N SER A 65 16.43 39.55 -11.33
CA SER A 65 16.91 38.67 -12.41
C SER A 65 17.55 37.39 -11.85
N ASP A 66 18.41 37.52 -10.84
CA ASP A 66 19.06 36.39 -10.20
C ASP A 66 18.03 35.47 -9.49
N ALA A 67 17.08 36.04 -8.76
CA ALA A 67 15.99 35.31 -8.12
C ALA A 67 15.08 34.60 -9.14
N THR A 68 14.84 35.22 -10.29
CA THR A 68 14.03 34.65 -11.38
C THR A 68 14.73 33.45 -12.02
N ASN A 69 16.07 33.52 -12.22
CA ASN A 69 16.86 32.39 -12.69
C ASN A 69 16.83 31.20 -11.71
N MET A 70 16.92 31.46 -10.40
CA MET A 70 16.74 30.39 -9.38
C MET A 70 15.33 29.80 -9.42
N THR A 71 14.32 30.63 -9.65
CA THR A 71 12.92 30.15 -9.78
C THR A 71 12.78 29.28 -11.02
N ALA A 72 13.37 29.63 -12.16
CA ALA A 72 13.37 28.82 -13.38
C ALA A 72 14.00 27.44 -13.13
N THR A 73 15.12 27.36 -12.43
CA THR A 73 15.74 26.08 -12.04
C THR A 73 14.80 25.25 -11.16
N SER A 74 14.15 25.88 -10.18
CA SER A 74 13.19 25.20 -9.29
C SER A 74 11.96 24.68 -10.06
N ILE A 75 11.52 25.38 -11.10
CA ILE A 75 10.45 24.96 -12.01
C ILE A 75 10.85 23.69 -12.77
N GLU A 76 12.07 23.62 -13.28
CA GLU A 76 12.59 22.43 -13.96
C GLU A 76 12.65 21.23 -13.02
N GLU A 77 13.17 21.40 -11.80
CA GLU A 77 13.20 20.36 -10.78
C GLU A 77 11.79 19.87 -10.39
N GLN A 78 10.83 20.78 -10.21
CA GLN A 78 9.44 20.45 -9.95
C GLN A 78 8.81 19.69 -11.10
N SER A 79 9.08 20.06 -12.35
CA SER A 79 8.58 19.35 -13.53
C SER A 79 9.09 17.92 -13.57
N GLN A 80 10.37 17.70 -13.31
CA GLN A 80 10.94 16.35 -13.22
C GLN A 80 10.34 15.53 -12.09
N MET A 81 10.13 16.15 -10.92
CA MET A 81 9.51 15.50 -9.76
C MET A 81 8.07 15.08 -10.06
N THR A 82 7.31 15.95 -10.73
CA THR A 82 5.91 15.68 -11.14
C THR A 82 5.84 14.52 -12.13
N GLY A 83 6.80 14.43 -13.07
CA GLY A 83 6.94 13.27 -13.96
C GLY A 83 7.22 11.97 -13.22
N THR A 84 8.07 12.03 -12.17
CA THR A 84 8.34 10.87 -11.31
C THR A 84 7.10 10.42 -10.53
N ILE A 85 6.31 11.38 -10.02
CA ILE A 85 5.03 11.11 -9.33
C ILE A 85 4.05 10.45 -10.31
N GLN A 86 3.96 10.92 -11.55
CA GLN A 86 3.09 10.32 -12.57
C GLN A 86 3.44 8.85 -12.83
N ASN A 87 4.71 8.53 -12.98
CA ASN A 87 5.16 7.14 -13.12
C ASN A 87 4.82 6.27 -11.90
N ALA A 88 4.95 6.83 -10.68
CA ALA A 88 4.59 6.12 -9.46
C ALA A 88 3.08 5.86 -9.36
N ILE A 89 2.24 6.80 -9.81
CA ILE A 89 0.79 6.66 -9.91
C ILE A 89 0.44 5.51 -10.85
N GLU A 90 1.04 5.45 -12.05
CA GLU A 90 0.81 4.39 -13.04
C GLU A 90 1.24 3.00 -12.51
N GLN A 91 2.40 2.92 -11.88
CA GLN A 91 2.88 1.68 -11.26
C GLN A 91 1.94 1.22 -10.13
N THR A 92 1.47 2.14 -9.29
CA THR A 92 0.56 1.81 -8.18
C THR A 92 -0.79 1.33 -8.71
N SER A 93 -1.29 1.94 -9.80
CA SER A 93 -2.51 1.50 -10.49
C SER A 93 -2.36 0.07 -11.01
N HIS A 94 -1.25 -0.25 -11.66
CA HIS A 94 -0.98 -1.60 -12.16
C HIS A 94 -0.87 -2.65 -11.03
N ILE A 95 -0.22 -2.29 -9.93
CA ILE A 95 -0.14 -3.17 -8.74
C ILE A 95 -1.55 -3.40 -8.16
N SER A 96 -2.39 -2.37 -8.10
CA SER A 96 -3.78 -2.50 -7.62
C SER A 96 -4.60 -3.45 -8.50
N GLU A 97 -4.45 -3.38 -9.82
CA GLU A 97 -5.10 -4.33 -10.74
C GLU A 97 -4.65 -5.77 -10.49
N GLN A 98 -3.33 -5.99 -10.30
CA GLN A 98 -2.80 -7.31 -9.95
C GLN A 98 -3.33 -7.82 -8.60
N MET A 99 -3.48 -6.94 -7.60
CA MET A 99 -4.05 -7.32 -6.30
C MET A 99 -5.51 -7.76 -6.42
N VAL A 100 -6.32 -7.12 -7.26
CA VAL A 100 -7.69 -7.56 -7.56
C VAL A 100 -7.68 -8.97 -8.15
N GLN A 101 -6.82 -9.24 -9.13
CA GLN A 101 -6.71 -10.56 -9.76
C GLN A 101 -6.30 -11.63 -8.74
N ILE A 102 -5.29 -11.36 -7.91
CA ILE A 102 -4.85 -12.27 -6.86
C ILE A 102 -5.98 -12.56 -5.85
N ALA A 103 -6.76 -11.54 -5.47
CA ALA A 103 -7.89 -11.71 -4.57
C ALA A 103 -8.98 -12.60 -5.19
N GLN A 104 -9.26 -12.45 -6.49
CA GLN A 104 -10.22 -13.29 -7.23
C GLN A 104 -9.74 -14.75 -7.32
N ASP A 105 -8.48 -14.98 -7.70
CA ASP A 105 -7.89 -16.32 -7.81
C ASP A 105 -7.85 -17.02 -6.44
N SER A 106 -7.57 -16.25 -5.38
CA SER A 106 -7.59 -16.73 -4.00
C SER A 106 -9.00 -17.13 -3.57
N ASN A 107 -10.02 -16.34 -3.88
CA ASN A 107 -11.42 -16.66 -3.61
C ASN A 107 -11.87 -17.94 -4.33
N GLU A 108 -11.48 -18.12 -5.60
CA GLU A 108 -11.76 -19.37 -6.31
C GLU A 108 -11.09 -20.58 -5.63
N SER A 109 -9.85 -20.45 -5.20
CA SER A 109 -9.11 -21.48 -4.48
C SER A 109 -9.76 -21.81 -3.13
N ILE A 110 -10.19 -20.80 -2.37
CA ILE A 110 -10.91 -20.96 -1.11
C ILE A 110 -12.21 -21.73 -1.33
N ARG A 111 -13.01 -21.39 -2.35
CA ARG A 111 -14.25 -22.09 -2.68
C ARG A 111 -14.03 -23.57 -3.02
N LYS A 112 -12.96 -23.88 -3.78
CA LYS A 112 -12.57 -25.26 -4.09
C LYS A 112 -12.19 -26.03 -2.81
N ASN A 113 -11.44 -25.40 -1.91
CA ASN A 113 -11.04 -26.01 -0.65
C ASN A 113 -12.23 -26.22 0.29
N MET A 114 -13.17 -25.28 0.36
CA MET A 114 -14.42 -25.46 1.14
C MET A 114 -15.25 -26.64 0.63
N ALA A 115 -15.37 -26.79 -0.70
CA ALA A 115 -16.05 -27.94 -1.30
C ALA A 115 -15.34 -29.27 -0.99
N ALA A 116 -14.00 -29.27 -0.98
CA ALA A 116 -13.21 -30.44 -0.56
C ALA A 116 -13.41 -30.78 0.92
N MET A 117 -13.49 -29.79 1.81
CA MET A 117 -13.78 -30.00 3.24
C MET A 117 -15.18 -30.63 3.46
N GLU A 118 -16.17 -30.14 2.71
CA GLU A 118 -17.52 -30.73 2.80
C GLU A 118 -17.55 -32.18 2.31
N SER A 119 -16.80 -32.51 1.23
CA SER A 119 -16.64 -33.90 0.76
C SER A 119 -15.93 -34.76 1.79
N LEU A 120 -14.88 -34.27 2.44
CA LEU A 120 -14.18 -35.00 3.51
C LEU A 120 -15.07 -35.23 4.74
N LYS A 121 -15.93 -34.28 5.09
CA LYS A 121 -16.92 -34.42 6.16
C LYS A 121 -17.91 -35.53 5.85
N GLN A 122 -18.43 -35.59 4.63
CA GLN A 122 -19.32 -36.66 4.19
C GLN A 122 -18.62 -38.05 4.21
N GLN A 123 -17.35 -38.10 3.75
CA GLN A 123 -16.56 -39.32 3.78
C GLN A 123 -16.28 -39.80 5.21
N SER A 124 -15.98 -38.87 6.15
CA SER A 124 -15.80 -39.16 7.56
C SER A 124 -17.08 -39.78 8.18
N ALA A 125 -18.26 -39.23 7.84
CA ALA A 125 -19.53 -39.77 8.26
C ALA A 125 -19.76 -41.22 7.75
N MET A 126 -19.47 -41.46 6.45
CA MET A 126 -19.58 -42.81 5.87
C MET A 126 -18.63 -43.82 6.54
N ILE A 127 -17.39 -43.42 6.87
CA ILE A 127 -16.44 -44.26 7.60
C ILE A 127 -17.01 -44.62 8.99
N LYS A 128 -17.58 -43.63 9.69
CA LYS A 128 -18.22 -43.89 11.00
C LYS A 128 -19.34 -44.91 10.92
N ASP A 129 -20.24 -44.79 9.95
CA ASP A 129 -21.35 -45.74 9.73
C ASP A 129 -20.84 -47.13 9.37
N THR A 130 -19.79 -47.20 8.54
CA THR A 130 -19.13 -48.45 8.17
C THR A 130 -18.52 -49.13 9.41
N ASN A 131 -17.80 -48.37 10.24
CA ASN A 131 -17.20 -48.87 11.47
C ASN A 131 -18.28 -49.42 12.45
N HIS A 132 -19.42 -48.75 12.60
CA HIS A 132 -20.54 -49.26 13.37
C HIS A 132 -21.08 -50.58 12.81
N SER A 133 -21.24 -50.67 11.47
CA SER A 133 -21.71 -51.87 10.83
C SER A 133 -20.75 -53.05 11.03
N VAL A 134 -19.44 -52.83 10.99
CA VAL A 134 -18.42 -53.86 11.26
C VAL A 134 -18.47 -54.28 12.73
N THR A 135 -18.63 -53.37 13.68
CA THR A 135 -18.76 -53.65 15.10
C THR A 135 -19.96 -54.56 15.37
N ASP A 136 -21.13 -54.27 14.77
CA ASP A 136 -22.33 -55.07 14.87
C ASP A 136 -22.14 -56.49 14.28
N ALA A 137 -21.43 -56.57 13.13
CA ALA A 137 -21.12 -57.87 12.51
C ALA A 137 -20.19 -58.71 13.40
N MET A 138 -19.20 -58.12 14.05
CA MET A 138 -18.28 -58.79 14.96
C MET A 138 -19.03 -59.26 16.24
N ALA A 139 -19.94 -58.48 16.79
CA ALA A 139 -20.77 -58.88 17.91
C ALA A 139 -21.62 -60.10 17.57
N LYS A 140 -22.24 -60.16 16.39
CA LYS A 140 -22.97 -61.30 15.89
C LYS A 140 -22.08 -62.54 15.69
N LEU A 141 -20.86 -62.36 15.20
CA LEU A 141 -19.87 -63.41 15.05
C LEU A 141 -19.51 -64.03 16.43
N GLN A 142 -19.24 -63.15 17.41
CA GLN A 142 -18.98 -63.63 18.80
C GLN A 142 -20.12 -64.39 19.40
N GLU A 143 -21.36 -63.98 19.20
CA GLU A 143 -22.55 -64.72 19.61
C GLU A 143 -22.62 -66.14 18.99
N LYS A 144 -22.40 -66.22 17.67
CA LYS A 144 -22.40 -67.49 16.93
C LYS A 144 -21.24 -68.40 17.31
N THR A 145 -20.05 -67.89 17.55
CA THR A 145 -18.92 -68.72 18.06
C THR A 145 -19.21 -69.25 19.45
N LYS A 146 -19.91 -68.54 20.33
CA LYS A 146 -20.33 -68.97 21.64
C LYS A 146 -21.35 -70.08 21.56
N GLU A 147 -22.31 -70.03 20.61
CA GLU A 147 -23.25 -71.11 20.36
C GLU A 147 -22.49 -72.39 19.92
N VAL A 148 -21.52 -72.28 19.00
CA VAL A 148 -20.69 -73.38 18.52
C VAL A 148 -19.89 -74.01 19.69
N GLU A 149 -19.29 -73.17 20.55
CA GLU A 149 -18.58 -73.66 21.77
C GLU A 149 -19.48 -74.47 22.68
N THR A 150 -20.71 -74.03 22.87
CA THR A 150 -21.73 -74.76 23.68
C THR A 150 -22.07 -76.12 23.08
N ILE A 151 -22.26 -76.16 21.74
CA ILE A 151 -22.54 -77.45 21.02
C ILE A 151 -21.36 -78.40 21.13
N ALA A 152 -20.13 -77.88 20.92
CA ALA A 152 -18.89 -78.64 21.05
C ALA A 152 -18.74 -79.22 22.45
N GLY A 153 -19.03 -78.47 23.51
CA GLY A 153 -19.07 -78.98 24.90
C GLY A 153 -20.05 -80.14 25.10
N SER A 154 -21.20 -80.01 24.47
CA SER A 154 -22.24 -81.12 24.55
C SER A 154 -21.78 -82.38 23.82
N ILE A 155 -21.19 -82.21 22.63
CA ILE A 155 -20.65 -83.37 21.88
C ILE A 155 -19.49 -84.04 22.64
N MET A 156 -18.64 -83.28 23.28
CA MET A 156 -17.53 -83.74 24.09
C MET A 156 -18.07 -84.61 25.30
N ALA A 157 -19.12 -84.14 25.93
CA ALA A 157 -19.77 -84.85 27.03
C ALA A 157 -20.41 -86.23 26.56
N ILE A 158 -21.11 -86.17 25.40
CA ILE A 158 -21.69 -87.42 24.78
C ILE A 158 -20.59 -88.40 24.40
N SER A 159 -19.49 -87.91 23.81
CA SER A 159 -18.34 -88.76 23.45
C SER A 159 -17.71 -89.41 24.68
N GLY A 160 -17.57 -88.64 25.79
CA GLY A 160 -17.09 -89.19 27.07
C GLY A 160 -17.98 -90.31 27.63
N GLN A 161 -19.31 -90.08 27.59
CA GLN A 161 -20.30 -91.14 28.02
C GLN A 161 -20.26 -92.36 27.10
N THR A 162 -20.16 -92.16 25.79
CA THR A 162 -20.06 -93.23 24.80
C THR A 162 -18.79 -94.10 25.00
N ASN A 163 -17.66 -93.40 25.28
CA ASN A 163 -16.40 -94.09 25.58
C ASN A 163 -16.52 -94.97 26.86
N LEU A 164 -17.17 -94.44 27.91
CA LEU A 164 -17.45 -95.25 29.14
C LEU A 164 -18.40 -96.40 28.90
N LEU A 165 -19.47 -96.23 28.12
CA LEU A 165 -20.38 -97.29 27.74
C LEU A 165 -19.70 -98.40 26.94
N ALA A 166 -18.88 -98.01 25.98
CA ALA A 166 -18.07 -98.89 25.15
C ALA A 166 -17.04 -99.68 25.99
N LEU A 167 -16.41 -99.03 26.98
CA LEU A 167 -15.50 -99.66 27.91
C LEU A 167 -16.23 -100.73 28.74
N ASN A 168 -17.40 -100.39 29.30
CA ASN A 168 -18.22 -101.32 30.06
C ASN A 168 -18.67 -102.51 29.20
N ALA A 169 -19.09 -102.25 27.96
CA ALA A 169 -19.47 -103.36 27.01
C ALA A 169 -18.26 -104.23 26.64
N SER A 170 -17.06 -103.67 26.49
CA SER A 170 -15.83 -104.43 26.28
C SER A 170 -15.51 -105.33 27.46
N ILE A 171 -15.68 -104.87 28.70
CA ILE A 171 -15.47 -105.63 29.93
C ILE A 171 -16.43 -106.77 30.02
N GLU A 172 -17.73 -106.55 29.78
CA GLU A 172 -18.73 -107.59 29.87
C GLU A 172 -18.65 -108.63 28.74
N SER A 173 -18.23 -108.17 27.51
CA SER A 173 -17.94 -109.08 26.41
C SER A 173 -16.73 -109.98 26.69
N ALA A 174 -15.71 -109.49 27.38
CA ALA A 174 -14.57 -110.28 27.82
C ALA A 174 -15.01 -111.31 28.91
N ARG A 175 -15.95 -110.96 29.74
CA ARG A 175 -16.51 -111.80 30.79
C ARG A 175 -17.34 -112.98 30.24
N ALA A 176 -18.01 -112.79 29.07
CA ALA A 176 -18.78 -113.85 28.36
C ALA A 176 -17.90 -114.82 27.57
N GLY A 177 -16.59 -114.70 27.56
CA GLY A 177 -15.67 -115.62 26.94
C GLY A 177 -15.84 -115.75 25.42
N GLU A 178 -15.79 -116.92 24.83
CA GLU A 178 -15.94 -117.17 23.39
C GLU A 178 -17.26 -116.64 22.79
N ALA A 179 -18.39 -116.68 23.56
CA ALA A 179 -19.66 -116.14 23.10
C ALA A 179 -19.72 -114.61 22.95
N GLY A 180 -18.86 -113.90 23.66
CA GLY A 180 -18.78 -112.40 23.60
C GLY A 180 -17.79 -111.82 22.60
N ARG A 181 -17.05 -112.62 21.88
CA ARG A 181 -15.92 -112.19 21.03
C ARG A 181 -16.30 -111.21 19.92
N GLY A 182 -17.46 -111.41 19.25
CA GLY A 182 -18.00 -110.47 18.26
C GLY A 182 -18.43 -109.11 18.87
N PHE A 183 -19.02 -109.15 20.05
CA PHE A 183 -19.40 -107.91 20.78
C PHE A 183 -18.19 -107.15 21.28
N ALA A 184 -17.12 -107.78 21.71
CA ALA A 184 -15.88 -107.15 22.12
C ALA A 184 -15.22 -106.30 20.98
N VAL A 185 -15.24 -106.82 19.75
CA VAL A 185 -14.77 -106.07 18.59
C VAL A 185 -15.60 -104.83 18.30
N VAL A 186 -16.93 -104.94 18.34
CA VAL A 186 -17.82 -103.78 18.14
C VAL A 186 -17.64 -102.73 19.26
N ALA A 187 -17.56 -103.18 20.53
CA ALA A 187 -17.32 -102.29 21.67
C ALA A 187 -15.96 -101.51 21.51
N GLN A 188 -14.89 -102.20 21.06
CA GLN A 188 -13.63 -101.65 20.82
C GLN A 188 -13.71 -100.61 19.68
N GLN A 189 -14.45 -100.81 18.58
CA GLN A 189 -14.66 -99.85 17.50
C GLN A 189 -15.48 -98.66 17.98
N ILE A 190 -16.55 -98.85 18.77
CA ILE A 190 -17.32 -97.72 19.34
C ILE A 190 -16.44 -96.88 20.24
N ARG A 191 -15.57 -97.46 21.02
CA ARG A 191 -14.60 -96.74 21.87
C ARG A 191 -13.66 -95.91 21.04
N GLN A 192 -13.10 -96.48 19.97
CA GLN A 192 -12.19 -95.74 19.06
C GLN A 192 -12.89 -94.53 18.36
N LEU A 193 -14.16 -94.79 17.94
CA LEU A 193 -14.97 -93.68 17.35
C LEU A 193 -15.27 -92.59 18.37
N ALA A 194 -15.54 -92.95 19.65
CA ALA A 194 -15.73 -91.96 20.71
C ALA A 194 -14.46 -91.12 20.98
N GLU A 195 -13.29 -91.78 21.04
CA GLU A 195 -11.99 -91.07 21.19
C GLU A 195 -11.71 -90.15 20.02
N GLN A 196 -11.97 -90.57 18.76
CA GLN A 196 -11.84 -89.73 17.57
C GLN A 196 -12.79 -88.53 17.60
N THR A 197 -14.09 -88.79 17.99
CA THR A 197 -15.10 -87.74 18.14
C THR A 197 -14.67 -86.69 19.16
N LYS A 198 -14.12 -87.13 20.30
CA LYS A 198 -13.55 -86.21 21.31
C LYS A 198 -12.42 -85.36 20.76
N SER A 199 -11.46 -85.95 20.07
CA SER A 199 -10.32 -85.20 19.44
C SER A 199 -10.79 -84.15 18.45
N PHE A 200 -11.75 -84.52 17.55
CA PHE A 200 -12.32 -83.54 16.64
C PHE A 200 -13.05 -82.37 17.34
N THR A 201 -13.74 -82.62 18.42
CA THR A 201 -14.47 -81.65 19.22
C THR A 201 -13.50 -80.75 19.96
N GLU A 202 -12.37 -81.22 20.43
CA GLU A 202 -11.27 -80.39 21.00
C GLU A 202 -10.67 -79.48 19.96
N GLU A 203 -10.53 -79.95 18.70
CA GLU A 203 -10.05 -79.16 17.60
C GLU A 203 -11.05 -78.04 17.21
N ILE A 204 -12.35 -78.34 17.15
CA ILE A 204 -13.45 -77.38 16.96
C ILE A 204 -13.39 -76.28 18.05
N THR A 205 -13.23 -76.64 19.30
CA THR A 205 -13.15 -75.74 20.45
C THR A 205 -11.96 -74.80 20.31
N LYS A 206 -10.81 -75.32 19.85
CA LYS A 206 -9.64 -74.50 19.58
C LYS A 206 -9.89 -73.47 18.46
N ILE A 207 -10.47 -73.89 17.32
CA ILE A 207 -10.82 -73.02 16.20
C ILE A 207 -11.82 -71.93 16.64
N THR A 208 -12.82 -72.22 17.43
CA THR A 208 -13.79 -71.26 17.94
C THR A 208 -13.15 -70.19 18.87
N ASN A 209 -12.21 -70.65 19.73
CA ASN A 209 -11.44 -69.74 20.58
C ASN A 209 -10.52 -68.76 19.73
N ASP A 210 -9.86 -69.30 18.70
CA ASP A 210 -9.07 -68.50 17.78
C ASP A 210 -9.95 -67.53 17.03
N LEU A 211 -11.12 -67.85 16.55
CA LEU A 211 -12.11 -66.99 15.93
C LEU A 211 -12.56 -65.85 16.87
N ASN A 212 -12.84 -66.21 18.14
CA ASN A 212 -13.23 -65.16 19.13
C ASN A 212 -12.11 -64.21 19.45
N THR A 213 -10.87 -64.70 19.51
CA THR A 213 -9.68 -63.84 19.70
C THR A 213 -9.50 -62.87 18.52
N ASN A 214 -9.62 -63.38 17.28
CA ASN A 214 -9.54 -62.57 16.09
C ASN A 214 -10.69 -61.54 16.01
N ALA A 215 -11.92 -61.89 16.36
CA ALA A 215 -13.03 -60.96 16.42
C ALA A 215 -12.78 -59.80 17.42
N ASN A 216 -12.23 -60.11 18.60
CA ASN A 216 -11.84 -59.10 19.58
C ASN A 216 -10.76 -58.16 19.06
N MET A 217 -9.75 -58.69 18.33
CA MET A 217 -8.74 -57.85 17.71
C MET A 217 -9.32 -56.87 16.66
N VAL A 218 -10.28 -57.36 15.85
CA VAL A 218 -11.00 -56.51 14.88
C VAL A 218 -11.77 -55.40 15.58
N VAL A 219 -12.54 -55.73 16.65
CA VAL A 219 -13.29 -54.74 17.45
C VAL A 219 -12.37 -53.67 18.02
N ASN A 220 -11.21 -54.02 18.55
CA ASN A 220 -10.24 -53.07 19.08
C ASN A 220 -9.68 -52.18 17.97
N THR A 221 -9.40 -52.70 16.79
CA THR A 221 -8.92 -51.95 15.62
C THR A 221 -9.99 -50.95 15.15
N ILE A 222 -11.25 -51.36 15.12
CA ILE A 222 -12.38 -50.51 14.76
C ILE A 222 -12.59 -49.39 15.77
N ASN A 223 -12.46 -49.66 17.07
CA ASN A 223 -12.53 -48.60 18.09
C ASN A 223 -11.44 -47.51 17.88
N GLY A 224 -10.19 -47.92 17.57
CA GLY A 224 -9.14 -46.98 17.21
C GLY A 224 -9.45 -46.20 15.91
N SER A 225 -10.10 -46.88 14.93
CA SER A 225 -10.55 -46.20 13.70
C SER A 225 -11.67 -45.18 13.96
N ILE A 226 -12.59 -45.44 14.86
CA ILE A 226 -13.65 -44.51 15.26
C ILE A 226 -13.03 -43.26 15.91
N GLU A 227 -12.12 -43.43 16.86
CA GLU A 227 -11.43 -42.33 17.53
C GLU A 227 -10.65 -41.46 16.51
N ALA A 228 -9.90 -42.10 15.60
CA ALA A 228 -9.17 -41.37 14.54
C ALA A 228 -10.12 -40.58 13.61
N THR A 229 -11.30 -41.15 13.30
CA THR A 229 -12.31 -40.49 12.45
C THR A 229 -12.95 -39.29 13.17
N GLU A 230 -13.17 -39.37 14.47
CA GLU A 230 -13.66 -38.24 15.27
C GLU A 230 -12.65 -37.11 15.33
N GLN A 231 -11.37 -37.40 15.60
CA GLN A 231 -10.29 -36.41 15.55
C GLN A 231 -10.15 -35.82 14.16
N GLN A 232 -10.33 -36.59 13.09
CA GLN A 232 -10.34 -36.07 11.71
C GLN A 232 -11.52 -35.13 11.50
N GLY A 233 -12.70 -35.42 12.01
CA GLY A 233 -13.87 -34.56 11.95
C GLY A 233 -13.64 -33.18 12.58
N GLU A 234 -13.01 -33.13 13.76
CA GLU A 234 -12.62 -31.87 14.43
C GLU A 234 -11.67 -31.05 13.58
N LYS A 235 -10.66 -31.68 12.97
CA LYS A 235 -9.71 -31.01 12.10
C LYS A 235 -10.36 -30.44 10.82
N ILE A 236 -11.35 -31.18 10.25
CA ILE A 236 -12.10 -30.69 9.09
C ILE A 236 -12.94 -29.48 9.45
N LEU A 237 -13.56 -29.43 10.61
CA LEU A 237 -14.32 -28.27 11.09
C LEU A 237 -13.40 -27.05 11.25
N ALA A 238 -12.27 -27.20 11.96
CA ALA A 238 -11.30 -26.14 12.15
C ALA A 238 -10.74 -25.60 10.81
N ALA A 239 -10.46 -26.47 9.85
CA ALA A 239 -10.04 -26.08 8.51
C ALA A 239 -11.14 -25.31 7.76
N SER A 240 -12.41 -25.74 7.88
CA SER A 240 -13.55 -25.05 7.27
C SER A 240 -13.73 -23.64 7.83
N GLU A 241 -13.64 -23.46 9.14
CA GLU A 241 -13.67 -22.14 9.79
C GLU A 241 -12.53 -21.25 9.31
N THR A 242 -11.32 -21.80 9.13
CA THR A 242 -10.17 -21.07 8.60
C THR A 242 -10.42 -20.58 7.18
N PHE A 243 -10.99 -21.44 6.30
CA PHE A 243 -11.32 -21.02 4.94
C PHE A 243 -12.44 -19.98 4.90
N GLU A 244 -13.41 -20.04 5.79
CA GLU A 244 -14.45 -19.01 5.91
C GLU A 244 -13.83 -17.66 6.32
N GLN A 245 -12.90 -17.66 7.28
CA GLN A 245 -12.18 -16.45 7.66
C GLN A 245 -11.31 -15.91 6.52
N LEU A 246 -10.64 -16.77 5.76
CA LEU A 246 -9.88 -16.38 4.57
C LEU A 246 -10.77 -15.74 3.51
N ASN A 247 -11.98 -16.25 3.29
CA ASN A 247 -12.94 -15.64 2.36
C ASN A 247 -13.29 -14.20 2.79
N LYS A 248 -13.60 -14.00 4.06
CA LYS A 248 -13.86 -12.66 4.62
C LYS A 248 -12.66 -11.71 4.44
N ASN A 249 -11.46 -12.23 4.64
CA ASN A 249 -10.23 -11.44 4.46
C ASN A 249 -10.02 -11.03 2.99
N MET A 250 -10.36 -11.93 2.03
CA MET A 250 -10.28 -11.59 0.59
C MET A 250 -11.33 -10.57 0.18
N GLU A 251 -12.53 -10.62 0.73
CA GLU A 251 -13.57 -9.60 0.51
C GLU A 251 -13.12 -8.22 1.06
N ALA A 252 -12.55 -8.20 2.26
CA ALA A 252 -11.99 -6.98 2.85
C ALA A 252 -10.80 -6.44 2.02
N LEU A 253 -9.93 -7.31 1.52
CA LEU A 253 -8.83 -6.94 0.63
C LEU A 253 -9.34 -6.30 -0.65
N ALA A 254 -10.34 -6.89 -1.30
CA ALA A 254 -10.94 -6.32 -2.51
C ALA A 254 -11.50 -4.91 -2.27
N SER A 255 -12.19 -4.69 -1.15
CA SER A 255 -12.69 -3.36 -0.76
C SER A 255 -11.57 -2.35 -0.52
N GLN A 256 -10.47 -2.75 0.14
CA GLN A 256 -9.31 -1.87 0.36
C GLN A 256 -8.62 -1.51 -0.95
N VAL A 257 -8.52 -2.43 -1.91
CA VAL A 257 -7.94 -2.15 -3.23
C VAL A 257 -8.81 -1.15 -4.01
N GLU A 258 -10.13 -1.22 -3.89
CA GLU A 258 -11.04 -0.25 -4.49
C GLU A 258 -10.82 1.16 -3.90
N GLU A 259 -10.62 1.27 -2.58
CA GLU A 259 -10.27 2.53 -1.93
C GLU A 259 -8.90 3.07 -2.40
N VAL A 260 -7.89 2.20 -2.54
CA VAL A 260 -6.58 2.57 -3.12
C VAL A 260 -6.75 3.12 -4.54
N ASN A 261 -7.56 2.50 -5.39
CA ASN A 261 -7.84 2.99 -6.74
C ASN A 261 -8.50 4.37 -6.73
N HIS A 262 -9.42 4.62 -5.79
CA HIS A 262 -10.01 5.95 -5.63
C HIS A 262 -8.95 7.01 -5.27
N HIS A 263 -8.02 6.69 -4.37
CA HIS A 263 -6.90 7.59 -4.01
C HIS A 263 -5.95 7.83 -5.17
N ILE A 264 -5.67 6.82 -6.01
CA ILE A 264 -4.85 6.95 -7.22
C ILE A 264 -5.47 7.96 -8.18
N LEU A 265 -6.78 7.91 -8.40
CA LEU A 265 -7.48 8.89 -9.25
C LEU A 265 -7.36 10.31 -8.70
N GLY A 266 -7.52 10.50 -7.39
CA GLY A 266 -7.34 11.81 -6.73
C GLY A 266 -5.90 12.33 -6.81
N LEU A 267 -4.90 11.44 -6.68
CA LEU A 267 -3.49 11.78 -6.87
C LEU A 267 -3.20 12.20 -8.31
N SER A 268 -3.73 11.48 -9.29
CA SER A 268 -3.57 11.82 -10.72
C SER A 268 -4.15 13.19 -11.04
N GLU A 269 -5.36 13.50 -10.54
CA GLU A 269 -5.96 14.84 -10.71
C GLU A 269 -5.10 15.93 -10.06
N SER A 270 -4.61 15.68 -8.83
CA SER A 270 -3.76 16.64 -8.13
C SER A 270 -2.43 16.86 -8.85
N ASN A 271 -1.82 15.80 -9.37
CA ASN A 271 -0.58 15.87 -10.14
C ASN A 271 -0.75 16.67 -11.43
N ASN A 272 -1.87 16.49 -12.15
CA ASN A 272 -2.20 17.28 -13.33
C ASN A 272 -2.35 18.77 -13.00
N LYS A 273 -2.98 19.13 -11.87
CA LYS A 273 -3.08 20.54 -11.41
C LYS A 273 -1.71 21.13 -11.08
N ILE A 274 -0.80 20.32 -10.50
CA ILE A 274 0.57 20.77 -10.25
C ILE A 274 1.28 21.05 -11.58
N MET A 275 1.13 20.19 -12.61
CA MET A 275 1.71 20.43 -13.94
C MET A 275 1.18 21.72 -14.59
N GLU A 276 -0.13 22.00 -14.49
CA GLU A 276 -0.71 23.25 -14.96
C GLU A 276 -0.10 24.47 -14.23
N ASN A 277 0.05 24.39 -12.91
CA ASN A 277 0.65 25.45 -12.11
C ASN A 277 2.13 25.68 -12.46
N ILE A 278 2.89 24.62 -12.72
CA ILE A 278 4.28 24.69 -13.19
C ILE A 278 4.35 25.43 -14.53
N SER A 279 3.48 25.10 -15.47
CA SER A 279 3.41 25.79 -16.78
C SER A 279 3.08 27.27 -16.62
N HIS A 280 2.11 27.60 -15.76
CA HIS A 280 1.75 28.99 -15.46
C HIS A 280 2.92 29.74 -14.79
N LEU A 281 3.58 29.09 -13.82
CA LEU A 281 4.72 29.70 -13.13
C LEU A 281 5.90 29.95 -14.09
N SER A 282 6.13 29.05 -15.05
CA SER A 282 7.13 29.27 -16.12
C SER A 282 6.82 30.51 -16.94
N ALA A 283 5.56 30.69 -17.38
CA ALA A 283 5.17 31.89 -18.15
C ALA A 283 5.31 33.17 -17.32
N VAL A 284 4.93 33.16 -16.05
CA VAL A 284 5.10 34.32 -15.14
C VAL A 284 6.59 34.63 -14.93
N THR A 285 7.43 33.59 -14.79
CA THR A 285 8.88 33.76 -14.63
C THR A 285 9.51 34.41 -15.86
N GLU A 286 9.12 34.01 -17.06
CA GLU A 286 9.55 34.64 -18.31
C GLU A 286 9.11 36.12 -18.39
N GLU A 287 7.87 36.45 -18.01
CA GLU A 287 7.34 37.79 -17.98
C GLU A 287 8.11 38.68 -16.96
N VAL A 288 8.38 38.14 -15.76
CA VAL A 288 9.15 38.88 -14.73
C VAL A 288 10.57 39.15 -15.22
N THR A 289 11.22 38.19 -15.89
CA THR A 289 12.55 38.38 -16.49
C THR A 289 12.53 39.50 -17.51
N ALA A 290 11.60 39.50 -18.46
CA ALA A 290 11.47 40.53 -19.49
C ALA A 290 11.21 41.92 -18.87
N ASN A 291 10.36 41.99 -17.84
CA ASN A 291 10.08 43.24 -17.13
C ASN A 291 11.30 43.75 -16.38
N ALA A 292 12.09 42.88 -15.75
CA ALA A 292 13.34 43.29 -15.07
C ALA A 292 14.37 43.86 -16.07
N GLU A 293 14.55 43.24 -17.23
CA GLU A 293 15.39 43.71 -18.30
C GLU A 293 14.93 45.08 -18.83
N GLN A 294 13.61 45.25 -19.01
CA GLN A 294 13.04 46.52 -19.44
C GLN A 294 13.29 47.65 -18.42
N VAL A 295 13.05 47.36 -17.12
CA VAL A 295 13.29 48.34 -16.03
C VAL A 295 14.78 48.66 -15.92
N HIS A 296 15.66 47.67 -16.10
CA HIS A 296 17.12 47.93 -16.16
C HIS A 296 17.48 48.86 -17.29
N THR A 297 16.92 48.66 -18.49
CA THR A 297 17.13 49.55 -19.65
C THR A 297 16.61 50.97 -19.38
N ILE A 298 15.41 51.09 -18.78
CA ILE A 298 14.86 52.41 -18.39
C ILE A 298 15.76 53.09 -17.35
N SER A 299 16.30 52.33 -16.39
CA SER A 299 17.23 52.87 -15.39
C SER A 299 18.50 53.41 -16.04
N GLN A 300 19.07 52.71 -17.04
CA GLN A 300 20.23 53.18 -17.77
C GLN A 300 19.93 54.48 -18.54
N ASN A 301 18.77 54.55 -19.20
CA ASN A 301 18.36 55.78 -19.89
C ASN A 301 18.12 56.94 -18.92
N ASN A 302 17.62 56.73 -17.72
CA ASN A 302 17.45 57.73 -16.69
C ASN A 302 18.79 58.28 -16.19
N LEU A 303 19.81 57.42 -16.03
CA LEU A 303 21.17 57.85 -15.68
C LEU A 303 21.76 58.75 -16.75
N ASP A 304 21.64 58.37 -18.03
CA ASP A 304 22.12 59.22 -19.18
C ASP A 304 21.38 60.56 -19.25
N CYS A 305 20.05 60.54 -19.02
CA CYS A 305 19.25 61.76 -18.98
C CYS A 305 19.65 62.66 -17.81
N ALA A 306 19.87 62.10 -16.62
CA ALA A 306 20.33 62.90 -15.47
C ALA A 306 21.70 63.55 -15.70
N GLU A 307 22.65 62.90 -16.38
CA GLU A 307 23.95 63.47 -16.73
C GLU A 307 23.83 64.57 -17.76
N GLN A 308 22.94 64.41 -18.76
CA GLN A 308 22.65 65.46 -19.73
C GLN A 308 22.04 66.70 -19.05
N VAL A 309 21.08 66.52 -18.13
CA VAL A 309 20.48 67.64 -17.38
C VAL A 309 21.52 68.34 -16.52
N LYS A 310 22.38 67.56 -15.83
CA LYS A 310 23.48 68.12 -15.03
C LYS A 310 24.42 68.95 -15.86
N THR A 311 24.81 68.49 -17.04
CA THR A 311 25.68 69.30 -18.00
C THR A 311 24.98 70.55 -18.43
N ALA A 312 23.66 70.53 -18.75
CA ALA A 312 22.88 71.70 -19.11
C ALA A 312 22.79 72.74 -17.96
N VAL A 313 22.57 72.26 -16.74
CA VAL A 313 22.51 73.04 -15.52
C VAL A 313 23.87 73.71 -15.23
N GLU A 314 24.99 73.02 -15.40
CA GLU A 314 26.34 73.56 -15.28
C GLU A 314 26.61 74.69 -16.31
N HIS A 315 26.16 74.51 -17.57
CA HIS A 315 26.25 75.51 -18.60
C HIS A 315 25.44 76.78 -18.27
N ILE A 316 24.19 76.60 -17.81
CA ILE A 316 23.33 77.71 -17.35
C ILE A 316 24.01 78.47 -16.20
N ARG A 317 24.57 77.74 -15.22
CA ARG A 317 25.31 78.39 -14.11
C ARG A 317 26.52 79.18 -14.57
N SER A 318 27.37 78.63 -15.45
CA SER A 318 28.53 79.32 -16.03
C SER A 318 28.13 80.61 -16.75
N THR A 319 27.06 80.54 -17.56
CA THR A 319 26.55 81.72 -18.29
C THR A 319 26.00 82.76 -17.32
N THR A 320 25.36 82.41 -16.28
CA THR A 320 24.80 83.26 -15.23
C THR A 320 25.95 83.96 -14.41
N ASP A 321 26.98 83.19 -14.06
CA ASP A 321 28.16 83.67 -13.35
C ASP A 321 28.95 84.70 -14.23
N GLU A 322 29.06 84.44 -15.57
CA GLU A 322 29.65 85.40 -16.51
C GLU A 322 28.89 86.75 -16.63
N MET A 323 27.53 86.66 -16.59
CA MET A 323 26.69 87.87 -16.59
C MET A 323 26.91 88.75 -15.32
N GLY A 324 27.11 88.05 -14.15
CA GLY A 324 27.37 88.75 -12.89
C GLY A 324 28.80 89.33 -12.75
N THR A 325 29.80 88.84 -13.51
CA THR A 325 31.20 89.25 -13.43
C THR A 325 31.58 90.41 -14.44
N GLN A 326 30.72 90.70 -15.41
CA GLN A 326 31.00 91.87 -16.34
C GLN A 326 30.81 93.21 -15.68
N GLU A 327 30.58 93.33 -14.41
CA GLU A 327 30.47 94.61 -13.63
C GLU A 327 31.68 94.94 -12.76
N GLY A 328 32.83 94.37 -12.97
CA GLY A 328 34.06 94.68 -12.28
C GLY A 328 35.02 95.64 -13.14
#